data_45196890c97c9cc9f2bdb700c8072f56
#
_entry.id   45196890c97c9cc9f2bdb700c8072f56
#
_cell.length_a   1.000
_cell.length_b   1.000
_cell.length_c   1.000
_cell.angle_alpha   90.00
_cell.angle_beta   90.00
_cell.angle_gamma   90.00
#
_symmetry.space_group_name_H-M   'P 1'
#
loop_
_entity.id
_entity.type
_entity.pdbx_description
1 polymer ?
#
loop_
_entity_poly.entity_id
_entity_poly.type
_entity_poly.pdbx_seq_one_letter_code
_entity_poly.pdbx_strand_id
1 'polypeptide(L)'
;SESSEHILHIRIATEMLLRELIKKTDAYHLTEADIALIITASSLHVIGKVGIPEEILNKPGRLTDEEFKIMKSHSEIGASMIRDMDFPQDKPLVRIAWEICRWHHERWDGRGCPDGLKGEEIPISAQIVSIADVYDALTSVRCYKNAYDHDTAIQMILEGQCGQFNPLLLECLKEISPQLSRTFRKEKDDNREYYEAQRISDEILREKALPRKDHSQRVIEIMQEKIEFFK
;
A
#
# COMPACT_ATOMS: atom_id res chain seq x y z
N SER A 1 -4.65 0.18 -11.32
CA SER A 1 -3.88 -0.93 -10.71
C SER A 1 -2.82 -0.33 -9.82
N GLU A 2 -2.58 -0.96 -8.67
CA GLU A 2 -1.45 -0.58 -7.81
C GLU A 2 -0.15 -0.88 -8.55
N SER A 3 0.85 0.00 -8.39
CA SER A 3 2.15 -0.18 -9.03
C SER A 3 2.96 -1.26 -8.32
N SER A 4 3.87 -1.90 -9.02
CA SER A 4 4.86 -2.81 -8.41
C SER A 4 5.72 -2.11 -7.37
N GLU A 5 5.95 -0.80 -7.53
CA GLU A 5 6.60 0.08 -6.56
C GLU A 5 5.84 0.09 -5.22
N HIS A 6 4.52 0.29 -5.24
CA HIS A 6 3.69 0.23 -4.03
C HIS A 6 3.86 -1.10 -3.29
N ILE A 7 3.73 -2.23 -3.98
CA ILE A 7 3.88 -3.56 -3.37
C ILE A 7 5.26 -3.72 -2.72
N LEU A 8 6.31 -3.27 -3.38
CA LEU A 8 7.67 -3.34 -2.86
C LEU A 8 7.85 -2.45 -1.62
N HIS A 9 7.33 -1.21 -1.67
CA HIS A 9 7.37 -0.28 -0.53
C HIS A 9 6.65 -0.84 0.70
N ILE A 10 5.46 -1.44 0.50
CA ILE A 10 4.72 -2.08 1.59
C ILE A 10 5.53 -3.21 2.22
N ARG A 11 6.17 -4.07 1.41
CA ARG A 11 7.01 -5.15 1.92
C ARG A 11 8.19 -4.64 2.72
N ILE A 12 8.90 -3.64 2.22
CA ILE A 12 10.06 -3.02 2.88
C ILE A 12 9.64 -2.40 4.21
N ALA A 13 8.61 -1.56 4.22
CA ALA A 13 8.13 -0.91 5.43
C ALA A 13 7.61 -1.93 6.45
N THR A 14 6.88 -2.95 6.01
CA THR A 14 6.41 -4.05 6.86
C THR A 14 7.57 -4.79 7.51
N GLU A 15 8.61 -5.15 6.75
CA GLU A 15 9.80 -5.83 7.29
C GLU A 15 10.51 -4.96 8.34
N MET A 16 10.75 -3.69 8.03
CA MET A 16 11.45 -2.79 8.93
C MET A 16 10.68 -2.58 10.23
N LEU A 17 9.35 -2.42 10.18
CA LEU A 17 8.49 -2.31 11.36
C LEU A 17 8.52 -3.60 12.20
N LEU A 18 8.42 -4.77 11.58
CA LEU A 18 8.49 -6.07 12.27
C LEU A 18 9.85 -6.26 12.96
N ARG A 19 10.94 -5.99 12.25
CA ARG A 19 12.30 -6.09 12.79
C ARG A 19 12.53 -5.16 13.99
N GLU A 20 11.92 -3.97 13.98
CA GLU A 20 12.00 -3.06 15.11
C GLU A 20 11.10 -3.49 16.26
N LEU A 21 9.88 -3.96 15.97
CA LEU A 21 8.93 -4.43 16.96
C LEU A 21 9.50 -5.56 17.84
N ILE A 22 10.12 -6.57 17.23
CA ILE A 22 10.68 -7.72 17.97
C ILE A 22 11.88 -7.35 18.85
N LYS A 23 12.53 -6.20 18.63
CA LYS A 23 13.56 -5.68 19.53
C LYS A 23 12.95 -5.03 20.78
N LYS A 24 11.73 -4.50 20.65
CA LYS A 24 11.06 -3.76 21.72
C LYS A 24 10.20 -4.65 22.62
N THR A 25 9.65 -5.74 22.10
CA THR A 25 8.75 -6.63 22.83
C THR A 25 8.71 -8.04 22.25
N ASP A 26 8.46 -9.01 23.11
CA ASP A 26 8.15 -10.40 22.79
C ASP A 26 6.65 -10.73 22.92
N ALA A 27 5.82 -9.74 23.25
CA ALA A 27 4.40 -9.91 23.55
C ALA A 27 3.59 -10.57 22.40
N TYR A 28 4.03 -10.39 21.16
CA TYR A 28 3.38 -10.98 20.00
C TYR A 28 3.94 -12.36 19.60
N HIS A 29 4.97 -12.85 20.28
CA HIS A 29 5.63 -14.15 20.08
C HIS A 29 5.99 -14.43 18.60
N LEU A 30 6.42 -13.40 17.87
CA LEU A 30 6.73 -13.51 16.44
C LEU A 30 8.06 -14.24 16.22
N THR A 31 8.00 -15.33 15.46
CA THR A 31 9.17 -16.06 14.96
C THR A 31 9.66 -15.48 13.63
N GLU A 32 10.88 -15.83 13.21
CA GLU A 32 11.37 -15.48 11.86
C GLU A 32 10.46 -16.01 10.75
N ALA A 33 9.82 -17.16 10.95
CA ALA A 33 8.85 -17.71 10.02
C ALA A 33 7.58 -16.83 9.95
N ASP A 34 7.07 -16.36 11.09
CA ASP A 34 5.91 -15.46 11.12
C ASP A 34 6.23 -14.13 10.42
N ILE A 35 7.41 -13.57 10.67
CA ILE A 35 7.88 -12.35 10.00
C ILE A 35 7.90 -12.54 8.48
N ALA A 36 8.49 -13.63 7.98
CA ALA A 36 8.54 -13.93 6.55
C ALA A 36 7.14 -14.10 5.94
N LEU A 37 6.21 -14.73 6.68
CA LEU A 37 4.82 -14.89 6.25
C LEU A 37 4.09 -13.56 6.19
N ILE A 38 4.24 -12.69 7.19
CA ILE A 38 3.59 -11.36 7.21
C ILE A 38 4.12 -10.49 6.07
N ILE A 39 5.45 -10.47 5.84
CA ILE A 39 6.05 -9.75 4.71
C ILE A 39 5.49 -10.25 3.37
N THR A 40 5.36 -11.56 3.21
CA THR A 40 4.81 -12.16 1.99
C THR A 40 3.33 -11.79 1.81
N ALA A 41 2.54 -11.95 2.86
CA ALA A 41 1.11 -11.68 2.86
C ALA A 41 0.78 -10.19 2.68
N SER A 42 1.68 -9.27 3.11
CA SER A 42 1.47 -7.82 2.97
C SER A 42 1.22 -7.39 1.52
N SER A 43 1.81 -8.12 0.55
CA SER A 43 1.60 -7.87 -0.88
C SER A 43 0.16 -8.11 -1.36
N LEU A 44 -0.64 -8.85 -0.59
CA LEU A 44 -2.00 -9.24 -0.96
C LEU A 44 -3.08 -8.27 -0.47
N HIS A 45 -2.74 -7.26 0.36
CA HIS A 45 -3.73 -6.33 0.92
C HIS A 45 -4.57 -5.61 -0.16
N VAL A 46 -4.03 -5.42 -1.35
CA VAL A 46 -4.70 -4.75 -2.49
C VAL A 46 -5.47 -5.69 -3.41
N ILE A 47 -5.44 -7.02 -3.20
CA ILE A 47 -6.02 -7.99 -4.15
C ILE A 47 -7.50 -7.71 -4.42
N GLY A 48 -8.23 -7.25 -3.41
CA GLY A 48 -9.64 -6.93 -3.53
C GLY A 48 -9.95 -5.72 -4.43
N LYS A 49 -8.95 -4.91 -4.78
CA LYS A 49 -9.16 -3.79 -5.72
C LYS A 49 -9.57 -4.25 -7.12
N VAL A 50 -9.31 -5.50 -7.47
CA VAL A 50 -9.79 -6.09 -8.72
C VAL A 50 -11.34 -6.12 -8.81
N GLY A 51 -12.02 -6.11 -7.68
CA GLY A 51 -13.48 -6.04 -7.62
C GLY A 51 -14.06 -4.62 -7.57
N ILE A 52 -13.22 -3.58 -7.60
CA ILE A 52 -13.66 -2.18 -7.60
C ILE A 52 -13.83 -1.69 -9.05
N PRO A 53 -14.96 -1.03 -9.38
CA PRO A 53 -15.17 -0.46 -10.71
C PRO A 53 -14.02 0.46 -11.13
N GLU A 54 -13.59 0.32 -12.38
CA GLU A 54 -12.42 1.02 -12.90
C GLU A 54 -12.59 2.55 -12.86
N GLU A 55 -13.78 3.06 -13.11
CA GLU A 55 -14.13 4.47 -13.04
C GLU A 55 -13.99 5.07 -11.63
N ILE A 56 -14.13 4.25 -10.57
CA ILE A 56 -13.88 4.65 -9.19
C ILE A 56 -12.39 4.53 -8.86
N LEU A 57 -11.77 3.41 -9.26
CA LEU A 57 -10.37 3.12 -8.97
C LEU A 57 -9.42 4.15 -9.61
N ASN A 58 -9.73 4.59 -10.83
CA ASN A 58 -8.90 5.50 -11.63
C ASN A 58 -9.48 6.93 -11.71
N LYS A 59 -10.44 7.29 -10.84
CA LYS A 59 -11.08 8.62 -10.89
C LYS A 59 -10.05 9.74 -10.72
N PRO A 60 -9.97 10.68 -11.67
CA PRO A 60 -9.07 11.82 -11.57
C PRO A 60 -9.66 12.91 -10.66
N GLY A 61 -9.71 12.66 -9.35
CA GLY A 61 -10.25 13.60 -8.37
C GLY A 61 -10.70 12.91 -7.09
N ARG A 62 -11.36 13.67 -6.23
CA ARG A 62 -11.91 13.14 -4.96
C ARG A 62 -13.08 12.21 -5.24
N LEU A 63 -13.15 11.10 -4.52
CA LEU A 63 -14.31 10.22 -4.49
C LEU A 63 -15.47 10.91 -3.74
N THR A 64 -16.71 10.68 -4.20
CA THR A 64 -17.90 10.98 -3.39
C THR A 64 -17.96 10.03 -2.19
N ASP A 65 -18.85 10.29 -1.24
CA ASP A 65 -19.02 9.41 -0.07
C ASP A 65 -19.47 7.99 -0.48
N GLU A 66 -20.34 7.89 -1.49
CA GLU A 66 -20.79 6.61 -2.06
C GLU A 66 -19.64 5.87 -2.75
N GLU A 67 -18.86 6.53 -3.60
CA GLU A 67 -17.68 5.97 -4.26
C GLU A 67 -16.62 5.58 -3.24
N PHE A 68 -16.41 6.37 -2.20
CA PHE A 68 -15.48 6.04 -1.13
C PHE A 68 -15.93 4.81 -0.33
N LYS A 69 -17.24 4.64 -0.13
CA LYS A 69 -17.80 3.42 0.47
C LYS A 69 -17.52 2.19 -0.40
N ILE A 70 -17.68 2.32 -1.73
CA ILE A 70 -17.34 1.26 -2.67
C ILE A 70 -15.82 0.99 -2.63
N MET A 71 -14.98 2.02 -2.65
CA MET A 71 -13.54 1.87 -2.55
C MET A 71 -13.13 1.10 -1.28
N LYS A 72 -13.74 1.40 -0.13
CA LYS A 72 -13.44 0.71 1.14
C LYS A 72 -13.78 -0.79 1.11
N SER A 73 -14.74 -1.21 0.28
CA SER A 73 -15.14 -2.63 0.22
C SER A 73 -14.04 -3.55 -0.33
N HIS A 74 -12.94 -3.01 -0.90
CA HIS A 74 -11.85 -3.86 -1.38
C HIS A 74 -11.23 -4.73 -0.26
N SER A 75 -11.27 -4.27 1.00
CA SER A 75 -10.80 -5.07 2.14
C SER A 75 -11.66 -6.34 2.35
N GLU A 76 -12.98 -6.20 2.25
CA GLU A 76 -13.92 -7.33 2.35
C GLU A 76 -13.83 -8.24 1.12
N ILE A 77 -13.76 -7.65 -0.08
CA ILE A 77 -13.61 -8.39 -1.34
C ILE A 77 -12.31 -9.21 -1.31
N GLY A 78 -11.18 -8.60 -0.93
CA GLY A 78 -9.90 -9.29 -0.82
C GLY A 78 -9.93 -10.45 0.19
N ALA A 79 -10.52 -10.23 1.35
CA ALA A 79 -10.70 -11.26 2.36
C ALA A 79 -11.58 -12.42 1.85
N SER A 80 -12.66 -12.10 1.11
CA SER A 80 -13.52 -13.11 0.48
C SER A 80 -12.74 -13.91 -0.57
N MET A 81 -11.98 -13.25 -1.44
CA MET A 81 -11.15 -13.93 -2.45
C MET A 81 -10.15 -14.89 -1.81
N ILE A 82 -9.47 -14.49 -0.72
CA ILE A 82 -8.55 -15.39 0.01
C ILE A 82 -9.29 -16.61 0.60
N ARG A 83 -10.49 -16.39 1.12
CA ARG A 83 -11.33 -17.48 1.69
C ARG A 83 -11.79 -18.46 0.61
N ASP A 84 -12.12 -17.95 -0.57
CA ASP A 84 -12.69 -18.74 -1.68
C ASP A 84 -11.60 -19.45 -2.51
N MET A 85 -10.31 -19.21 -2.21
CA MET A 85 -9.23 -19.96 -2.83
C MET A 85 -9.24 -21.43 -2.43
N ASP A 86 -8.92 -22.31 -3.38
CA ASP A 86 -8.77 -23.77 -3.16
C ASP A 86 -7.43 -24.08 -2.45
N PHE A 87 -7.23 -23.45 -1.29
CA PHE A 87 -6.11 -23.71 -0.39
C PHE A 87 -6.61 -24.11 0.99
N PRO A 88 -5.86 -24.97 1.72
CA PRO A 88 -6.20 -25.29 3.10
C PRO A 88 -6.22 -23.99 3.94
N GLN A 89 -7.39 -23.68 4.50
CA GLN A 89 -7.63 -22.42 5.24
C GLN A 89 -6.92 -22.38 6.60
N ASP A 90 -6.41 -23.52 7.08
CA ASP A 90 -5.61 -23.65 8.30
C ASP A 90 -4.14 -23.26 8.11
N LYS A 91 -3.70 -23.03 6.87
CA LYS A 91 -2.32 -22.60 6.60
C LYS A 91 -2.05 -21.19 7.15
N PRO A 92 -0.95 -21.00 7.91
CA PRO A 92 -0.63 -19.70 8.50
C PRO A 92 -0.60 -18.55 7.49
N LEU A 93 -0.04 -18.77 6.29
CA LEU A 93 -0.01 -17.75 5.23
C LEU A 93 -1.41 -17.32 4.80
N VAL A 94 -2.36 -18.27 4.64
CA VAL A 94 -3.73 -17.99 4.19
C VAL A 94 -4.46 -17.17 5.26
N ARG A 95 -4.33 -17.59 6.54
CA ARG A 95 -4.91 -16.86 7.68
C ARG A 95 -4.36 -15.43 7.76
N ILE A 96 -3.04 -15.25 7.73
CA ILE A 96 -2.40 -13.93 7.81
C ILE A 96 -2.81 -13.06 6.61
N ALA A 97 -2.85 -13.61 5.40
CA ALA A 97 -3.29 -12.88 4.21
C ALA A 97 -4.74 -12.42 4.33
N TRP A 98 -5.62 -13.27 4.85
CA TRP A 98 -7.01 -12.92 5.11
C TRP A 98 -7.14 -11.81 6.16
N GLU A 99 -6.43 -11.91 7.28
CA GLU A 99 -6.38 -10.89 8.34
C GLU A 99 -5.92 -9.52 7.77
N ILE A 100 -4.84 -9.51 7.01
CA ILE A 100 -4.31 -8.29 6.38
C ILE A 100 -5.32 -7.72 5.38
N CYS A 101 -5.85 -8.53 4.46
CA CYS A 101 -6.83 -8.05 3.48
C CYS A 101 -8.02 -7.41 4.17
N ARG A 102 -8.58 -8.06 5.20
CA ARG A 102 -9.79 -7.60 5.85
C ARG A 102 -9.55 -6.37 6.72
N TRP A 103 -8.44 -6.31 7.48
CA TRP A 103 -8.31 -5.40 8.61
C TRP A 103 -7.20 -4.36 8.49
N HIS A 104 -6.47 -4.23 7.39
CA HIS A 104 -5.45 -3.18 7.23
C HIS A 104 -6.02 -1.75 7.25
N HIS A 105 -7.33 -1.57 7.14
CA HIS A 105 -8.02 -0.29 7.31
C HIS A 105 -8.67 -0.11 8.69
N GLU A 106 -8.51 -1.06 9.60
CA GLU A 106 -8.88 -0.85 10.99
C GLU A 106 -7.98 0.21 11.64
N ARG A 107 -8.48 0.84 12.70
CA ARG A 107 -7.77 1.87 13.44
C ARG A 107 -7.80 1.57 14.92
N TRP A 108 -6.71 1.87 15.61
CA TRP A 108 -6.51 1.57 17.03
C TRP A 108 -7.64 2.03 17.93
N ASP A 109 -8.30 3.13 17.58
CA ASP A 109 -9.43 3.71 18.31
C ASP A 109 -10.81 3.09 17.97
N GLY A 110 -10.86 2.09 17.08
CA GLY A 110 -12.07 1.43 16.64
C GLY A 110 -12.89 2.21 15.59
N ARG A 111 -12.32 3.27 15.01
CA ARG A 111 -12.97 4.07 13.94
C ARG A 111 -12.57 3.61 12.54
N GLY A 112 -11.94 2.45 12.44
CA GLY A 112 -11.56 1.83 11.19
C GLY A 112 -12.72 1.13 10.49
N CYS A 113 -12.39 0.31 9.53
CA CYS A 113 -13.34 -0.53 8.77
C CYS A 113 -12.65 -1.82 8.33
N PRO A 114 -13.40 -2.91 8.05
CA PRO A 114 -14.88 -2.98 7.98
C PRO A 114 -15.59 -3.26 9.31
N ASP A 115 -14.89 -3.82 10.31
CA ASP A 115 -15.52 -4.40 11.50
C ASP A 115 -15.47 -3.47 12.73
N GLY A 116 -14.66 -2.39 12.68
CA GLY A 116 -14.49 -1.46 13.79
C GLY A 116 -13.73 -2.05 14.96
N LEU A 117 -12.79 -2.95 14.70
CA LEU A 117 -11.93 -3.56 15.72
C LEU A 117 -11.09 -2.49 16.43
N LYS A 118 -10.84 -2.69 17.72
CA LYS A 118 -10.15 -1.71 18.56
C LYS A 118 -8.95 -2.32 19.26
N GLY A 119 -7.84 -1.58 19.29
CA GLY A 119 -6.64 -1.98 20.03
C GLY A 119 -6.12 -3.33 19.57
N GLU A 120 -5.88 -4.23 20.51
CA GLU A 120 -5.32 -5.57 20.27
C GLU A 120 -6.33 -6.56 19.64
N GLU A 121 -7.59 -6.18 19.42
CA GLU A 121 -8.51 -6.96 18.60
C GLU A 121 -8.05 -7.01 17.13
N ILE A 122 -7.28 -5.99 16.70
CA ILE A 122 -6.69 -5.95 15.38
C ILE A 122 -5.44 -6.83 15.37
N PRO A 123 -5.32 -7.86 14.52
CA PRO A 123 -4.11 -8.66 14.42
C PRO A 123 -2.88 -7.80 14.12
N ILE A 124 -1.75 -8.12 14.75
CA ILE A 124 -0.51 -7.33 14.59
C ILE A 124 -0.06 -7.26 13.13
N SER A 125 -0.30 -8.29 12.34
CA SER A 125 -0.08 -8.33 10.89
C SER A 125 -0.80 -7.19 10.15
N ALA A 126 -2.08 -7.00 10.46
CA ALA A 126 -2.91 -5.94 9.88
C ALA A 126 -2.53 -4.54 10.40
N GLN A 127 -2.19 -4.41 11.71
CA GLN A 127 -1.75 -3.15 12.30
C GLN A 127 -0.48 -2.62 11.62
N ILE A 128 0.50 -3.48 11.35
CA ILE A 128 1.76 -3.12 10.72
C ILE A 128 1.56 -2.72 9.26
N VAL A 129 0.80 -3.52 8.50
CA VAL A 129 0.50 -3.21 7.09
C VAL A 129 -0.30 -1.92 6.96
N SER A 130 -1.19 -1.63 7.91
CA SER A 130 -1.94 -0.36 7.98
C SER A 130 -1.03 0.88 8.01
N ILE A 131 0.04 0.85 8.82
CA ILE A 131 1.01 1.95 8.88
C ILE A 131 1.83 2.03 7.58
N ALA A 132 2.28 0.87 7.06
CA ALA A 132 3.04 0.81 5.82
C ALA A 132 2.24 1.39 4.63
N ASP A 133 0.97 1.00 4.49
CA ASP A 133 0.08 1.49 3.43
C ASP A 133 -0.17 3.01 3.53
N VAL A 134 -0.43 3.51 4.74
CA VAL A 134 -0.61 4.95 4.95
C VAL A 134 0.67 5.72 4.63
N TYR A 135 1.84 5.23 5.05
CA TYR A 135 3.10 5.88 4.75
C TYR A 135 3.36 5.94 3.24
N ASP A 136 3.20 4.83 2.52
CA ASP A 136 3.34 4.82 1.07
C ASP A 136 2.30 5.71 0.38
N ALA A 137 1.05 5.68 0.83
CA ALA A 137 0.00 6.55 0.31
C ALA A 137 0.30 8.06 0.47
N LEU A 138 1.04 8.45 1.50
CA LEU A 138 1.46 9.82 1.72
C LEU A 138 2.68 10.20 0.86
N THR A 139 3.63 9.30 0.70
CA THR A 139 4.93 9.56 0.05
C THR A 139 4.96 9.24 -1.45
N SER A 140 3.92 8.60 -1.98
CA SER A 140 3.79 8.29 -3.40
C SER A 140 2.96 9.34 -4.14
N VAL A 141 3.34 9.64 -5.40
CA VAL A 141 2.57 10.51 -6.28
C VAL A 141 1.33 9.78 -6.76
N ARG A 142 0.16 10.39 -6.63
CA ARG A 142 -1.11 9.86 -7.14
C ARG A 142 -1.75 10.85 -8.13
N CYS A 143 -2.66 10.37 -8.99
CA CYS A 143 -3.28 11.18 -10.05
C CYS A 143 -3.90 12.50 -9.57
N TYR A 144 -4.27 12.59 -8.29
CA TYR A 144 -4.98 13.71 -7.68
C TYR A 144 -4.21 14.39 -6.53
N LYS A 145 -2.93 13.95 -6.25
CA LYS A 145 -2.17 14.46 -5.10
C LYS A 145 -0.66 14.33 -5.33
N ASN A 146 0.07 15.41 -5.08
CA ASN A 146 1.53 15.35 -4.96
C ASN A 146 1.92 14.56 -3.70
N ALA A 147 3.08 13.89 -3.77
CA ALA A 147 3.67 13.24 -2.62
C ALA A 147 4.04 14.28 -1.54
N TYR A 148 3.80 13.94 -0.28
CA TYR A 148 4.43 14.63 0.83
C TYR A 148 5.90 14.19 0.93
N ASP A 149 6.75 15.07 1.45
CA ASP A 149 8.10 14.68 1.84
C ASP A 149 8.05 13.71 3.03
N HIS A 150 9.16 13.00 3.23
CA HIS A 150 9.27 11.98 4.25
C HIS A 150 8.91 12.49 5.65
N ASP A 151 9.50 13.62 6.05
CA ASP A 151 9.37 14.14 7.42
C ASP A 151 7.92 14.59 7.68
N THR A 152 7.29 15.23 6.71
CA THR A 152 5.87 15.61 6.76
C THR A 152 4.99 14.36 6.88
N ALA A 153 5.23 13.32 6.09
CA ALA A 153 4.44 12.08 6.14
C ALA A 153 4.54 11.39 7.52
N ILE A 154 5.76 11.28 8.05
CA ILE A 154 5.98 10.72 9.41
C ILE A 154 5.23 11.54 10.46
N GLN A 155 5.36 12.88 10.41
CA GLN A 155 4.69 13.76 11.37
C GLN A 155 3.17 13.58 11.33
N MET A 156 2.56 13.54 10.13
CA MET A 156 1.11 13.33 9.96
C MET A 156 0.63 12.01 10.58
N ILE A 157 1.42 10.93 10.43
CA ILE A 157 1.09 9.62 11.03
C ILE A 157 1.19 9.69 12.55
N LEU A 158 2.27 10.26 13.09
CA LEU A 158 2.51 10.38 14.53
C LEU A 158 1.46 11.25 15.23
N GLU A 159 0.97 12.30 14.57
CA GLU A 159 -0.09 13.19 15.07
C GLU A 159 -1.51 12.62 14.89
N GLY A 160 -1.66 11.44 14.29
CA GLY A 160 -2.95 10.80 14.08
C GLY A 160 -3.83 11.45 13.00
N GLN A 161 -3.26 12.28 12.11
CA GLN A 161 -3.99 12.90 10.99
C GLN A 161 -4.53 11.87 9.98
N CYS A 162 -3.94 10.67 9.95
CA CYS A 162 -4.31 9.57 9.07
C CYS A 162 -5.06 8.44 9.80
N GLY A 163 -5.56 8.72 11.00
CA GLY A 163 -6.15 7.74 11.91
C GLY A 163 -5.22 7.38 13.06
N GLN A 164 -5.78 6.69 14.06
CA GLN A 164 -5.01 6.28 15.24
C GLN A 164 -4.38 4.91 15.02
N PHE A 165 -3.12 4.78 15.42
CA PHE A 165 -2.34 3.55 15.32
C PHE A 165 -1.86 3.10 16.71
N ASN A 166 -1.42 1.85 16.81
CA ASN A 166 -0.82 1.31 18.03
C ASN A 166 0.38 2.18 18.46
N PRO A 167 0.38 2.71 19.71
CA PRO A 167 1.45 3.58 20.18
C PRO A 167 2.84 2.94 20.09
N LEU A 168 2.96 1.62 20.35
CA LEU A 168 4.21 0.90 20.22
C LEU A 168 4.72 0.87 18.77
N LEU A 169 3.81 0.69 17.80
CA LEU A 169 4.17 0.74 16.38
C LEU A 169 4.54 2.15 15.92
N LEU A 170 3.95 3.20 16.49
CA LEU A 170 4.37 4.58 16.25
C LEU A 170 5.79 4.85 16.76
N GLU A 171 6.16 4.27 17.91
CA GLU A 171 7.55 4.31 18.39
C GLU A 171 8.49 3.57 17.42
N CYS A 172 8.11 2.37 16.97
CA CYS A 172 8.88 1.65 15.95
C CYS A 172 9.06 2.49 14.68
N LEU A 173 7.98 3.09 14.17
CA LEU A 173 8.03 3.94 12.98
C LEU A 173 9.00 5.11 13.15
N LYS A 174 8.97 5.77 14.30
CA LYS A 174 9.88 6.87 14.63
C LYS A 174 11.35 6.42 14.61
N GLU A 175 11.67 5.27 15.17
CA GLU A 175 13.03 4.73 15.21
C GLU A 175 13.56 4.36 13.84
N ILE A 176 12.72 3.71 13.00
CA ILE A 176 13.14 3.29 11.66
C ILE A 176 13.09 4.41 10.62
N SER A 177 12.44 5.54 10.92
CA SER A 177 12.16 6.64 9.98
C SER A 177 13.40 7.07 9.16
N PRO A 178 14.59 7.33 9.77
CA PRO A 178 15.75 7.74 8.98
C PRO A 178 16.26 6.68 8.02
N GLN A 179 16.14 5.39 8.40
CA GLN A 179 16.54 4.28 7.55
C GLN A 179 15.49 4.03 6.45
N LEU A 180 14.21 4.12 6.76
CA LEU A 180 13.10 3.96 5.83
C LEU A 180 13.23 4.94 4.66
N SER A 181 13.47 6.22 4.95
CA SER A 181 13.69 7.25 3.93
C SER A 181 14.88 6.92 3.02
N ARG A 182 16.00 6.45 3.59
CA ARG A 182 17.19 6.08 2.81
C ARG A 182 16.94 4.87 1.94
N THR A 183 16.24 3.86 2.46
CA THR A 183 15.96 2.62 1.74
C THR A 183 15.04 2.88 0.55
N PHE A 184 14.00 3.69 0.71
CA PHE A 184 13.09 4.04 -0.38
C PHE A 184 13.78 4.88 -1.46
N ARG A 185 14.65 5.83 -1.08
CA ARG A 185 15.45 6.58 -2.07
C ARG A 185 16.39 5.68 -2.85
N LYS A 186 17.11 4.81 -2.18
CA LYS A 186 18.05 3.87 -2.82
C LYS A 186 17.31 2.93 -3.77
N GLU A 187 16.19 2.36 -3.33
CA GLU A 187 15.37 1.49 -4.15
C GLU A 187 14.90 2.19 -5.42
N LYS A 188 14.45 3.45 -5.30
CA LYS A 188 14.03 4.27 -6.43
C LYS A 188 15.18 4.60 -7.38
N ASP A 189 16.37 4.89 -6.85
CA ASP A 189 17.54 5.16 -7.67
C ASP A 189 18.02 3.90 -8.40
N ASP A 190 18.07 2.75 -7.70
CA ASP A 190 18.50 1.45 -8.26
C ASP A 190 17.55 0.94 -9.37
N ASN A 191 16.26 1.30 -9.30
CA ASN A 191 15.23 0.87 -10.26
C ASN A 191 14.70 2.02 -11.14
N ARG A 192 15.42 3.13 -11.22
CA ARG A 192 14.96 4.35 -11.89
C ARG A 192 14.50 4.11 -13.33
N GLU A 193 15.28 3.38 -14.12
CA GLU A 193 14.95 3.07 -15.52
C GLU A 193 13.68 2.22 -15.63
N TYR A 194 13.54 1.24 -14.75
CA TYR A 194 12.34 0.38 -14.70
C TYR A 194 11.07 1.18 -14.40
N TYR A 195 11.09 2.03 -13.36
CA TYR A 195 9.93 2.86 -13.00
C TYR A 195 9.60 3.89 -14.06
N GLU A 196 10.60 4.48 -14.69
CA GLU A 196 10.38 5.41 -15.80
C GLU A 196 9.76 4.71 -17.00
N ALA A 197 10.23 3.52 -17.37
CA ALA A 197 9.63 2.72 -18.44
C ALA A 197 8.18 2.34 -18.13
N GLN A 198 7.88 1.98 -16.89
CA GLN A 198 6.52 1.67 -16.46
C GLN A 198 5.61 2.91 -16.50
N ARG A 199 6.09 4.07 -16.04
CA ARG A 199 5.36 5.34 -16.11
C ARG A 199 5.02 5.72 -17.55
N ILE A 200 5.96 5.54 -18.49
CA ILE A 200 5.74 5.77 -19.92
C ILE A 200 4.66 4.83 -20.45
N SER A 201 4.73 3.55 -20.10
CA SER A 201 3.72 2.56 -20.48
C SER A 201 2.32 2.95 -20.00
N ASP A 202 2.20 3.36 -18.73
CA ASP A 202 0.93 3.80 -18.15
C ASP A 202 0.40 5.07 -18.81
N GLU A 203 1.27 6.02 -19.15
CA GLU A 203 0.91 7.24 -19.88
C GLU A 203 0.38 6.92 -21.27
N ILE A 204 1.02 6.01 -22.00
CA ILE A 204 0.56 5.54 -23.33
C ILE A 204 -0.80 4.85 -23.21
N LEU A 205 -1.01 4.00 -22.21
CA LEU A 205 -2.27 3.31 -22.00
C LEU A 205 -3.41 4.29 -21.68
N ARG A 206 -3.13 5.30 -20.86
CA ARG A 206 -4.10 6.36 -20.54
C ARG A 206 -4.47 7.18 -21.78
N GLU A 207 -3.49 7.56 -22.60
CA GLU A 207 -3.76 8.27 -23.86
C GLU A 207 -4.62 7.44 -24.82
N LYS A 208 -4.40 6.12 -24.92
CA LYS A 208 -5.23 5.23 -25.75
C LYS A 208 -6.66 5.08 -25.24
N ALA A 209 -6.91 5.26 -23.95
CA ALA A 209 -8.25 5.20 -23.37
C ALA A 209 -9.10 6.46 -23.61
N LEU A 210 -8.49 7.58 -24.05
CA LEU A 210 -9.22 8.82 -24.32
C LEU A 210 -9.86 8.80 -25.74
N PRO A 211 -11.07 9.34 -25.91
CA PRO A 211 -11.74 9.44 -27.22
C PRO A 211 -11.08 10.53 -28.08
N ARG A 212 -9.96 10.24 -28.70
CA ARG A 212 -9.23 11.16 -29.60
C ARG A 212 -9.22 10.67 -31.05
N LYS A 213 -9.15 11.64 -31.97
CA LYS A 213 -9.11 11.34 -33.41
C LYS A 213 -7.75 10.85 -33.89
N ASP A 214 -6.66 11.11 -33.16
CA ASP A 214 -5.31 10.74 -33.59
C ASP A 214 -4.45 10.29 -32.38
N HIS A 215 -4.74 9.09 -31.87
CA HIS A 215 -3.97 8.49 -30.78
C HIS A 215 -2.55 8.12 -31.20
N SER A 216 -2.36 7.73 -32.47
CA SER A 216 -1.07 7.25 -32.95
C SER A 216 0.00 8.33 -32.87
N GLN A 217 -0.36 9.55 -33.30
CA GLN A 217 0.56 10.68 -33.28
C GLN A 217 0.98 11.05 -31.84
N ARG A 218 0.01 11.11 -30.91
CA ARG A 218 0.32 11.46 -29.51
C ARG A 218 1.14 10.40 -28.81
N VAL A 219 0.90 9.11 -29.07
CA VAL A 219 1.73 8.02 -28.55
C VAL A 219 3.17 8.11 -29.08
N ILE A 220 3.36 8.44 -30.36
CA ILE A 220 4.68 8.65 -30.96
C ILE A 220 5.41 9.81 -30.27
N GLU A 221 4.73 10.94 -30.05
CA GLU A 221 5.27 12.11 -29.36
C GLU A 221 5.75 11.75 -27.95
N ILE A 222 4.90 11.06 -27.14
CA ILE A 222 5.27 10.58 -25.80
C ILE A 222 6.52 9.70 -25.86
N MET A 223 6.56 8.75 -26.79
CA MET A 223 7.72 7.87 -26.95
C MET A 223 8.99 8.64 -27.34
N GLN A 224 8.89 9.61 -28.25
CA GLN A 224 10.04 10.43 -28.68
C GLN A 224 10.57 11.31 -27.56
N GLU A 225 9.69 11.98 -26.80
CA GLU A 225 10.09 12.80 -25.64
C GLU A 225 10.83 11.98 -24.57
N LYS A 226 10.45 10.72 -24.40
CA LYS A 226 10.99 9.86 -23.33
C LYS A 226 12.23 9.06 -23.75
N ILE A 227 12.43 8.78 -25.03
CA ILE A 227 13.67 8.12 -25.52
C ILE A 227 14.91 8.93 -25.16
N GLU A 228 14.84 10.25 -25.13
CA GLU A 228 15.96 11.10 -24.73
C GLU A 228 16.32 10.94 -23.23
N PHE A 229 15.38 10.52 -22.40
CA PHE A 229 15.64 10.24 -20.98
C PHE A 229 16.58 9.05 -20.75
N PHE A 230 16.57 8.05 -21.67
CA PHE A 230 17.37 6.84 -21.58
C PHE A 230 18.70 6.91 -22.35
N LYS A 231 19.02 8.07 -22.95
CA LYS A 231 20.33 8.34 -23.56
C LYS A 231 21.27 8.99 -22.58
#